data_d428e00aa102314ab13ce4074862c685
#
_entry.id   d428e00aa102314ab13ce4074862c685
#
_cell.length_a   1.000
_cell.length_b   1.000
_cell.length_c   1.000
_cell.angle_alpha   90.00
_cell.angle_beta   90.00
_cell.angle_gamma   90.00
#
_symmetry.space_group_name_H-M   'P 1'
#
loop_
_entity.id
_entity.type
_entity.pdbx_description
1 polymer ?
#
loop_
_entity_poly.entity_id
_entity_poly.type
_entity_poly.pdbx_seq_one_letter_code
_entity_poly.pdbx_strand_id
1 'polypeptide(L)'
;MGGTWGVPGPGRAVARAREVAVRGAAWGRDYAWIAGAQARALLHPPDPRTLVTGHRAPVVLLPGIYETWPVMATLARSLHDAGHPVHVVPALGRNHRPLDASARLVARRLASLDLTGAVLVAHSKGGLIGKLVLGAPDGPPAAVGTRTGRAVGLVAVNTPFAGSAYARWFPVRAVRALSPRDRQVLALAREVAVHARVWSVHARFDPHVPDGSWLAGAVNVRLPLDGHFRVLDDPRVHAVVLDAVEQLGGPAGDPAPDR
;
A
#
# COMPACT_ATOMS: atom_id res chain seq x y z
N MET A 1 27.80 -11.48 42.99
CA MET A 1 27.17 -10.25 42.58
C MET A 1 25.77 -10.57 42.08
N GLY A 2 24.74 -10.37 42.93
CA GLY A 2 23.37 -10.73 42.65
C GLY A 2 22.66 -9.64 41.87
N GLY A 3 22.31 -9.91 40.60
CA GLY A 3 21.45 -9.06 39.83
C GLY A 3 20.01 -9.16 40.32
N THR A 4 19.48 -8.08 40.90
CA THR A 4 18.07 -7.96 41.24
C THR A 4 17.24 -7.76 39.99
N TRP A 5 16.52 -8.79 39.58
CA TRP A 5 15.46 -8.68 38.59
C TRP A 5 14.30 -7.88 39.20
N GLY A 6 14.27 -6.58 38.92
CA GLY A 6 13.21 -5.72 39.43
C GLY A 6 11.87 -6.10 38.79
N VAL A 7 10.93 -6.56 39.61
CA VAL A 7 9.53 -6.76 39.22
C VAL A 7 8.96 -5.40 38.78
N PRO A 8 8.35 -5.26 37.60
CA PRO A 8 7.78 -3.98 37.16
C PRO A 8 6.70 -3.53 38.17
N GLY A 9 6.81 -2.30 38.65
CA GLY A 9 5.86 -1.76 39.63
C GLY A 9 4.42 -1.75 39.08
N PRO A 10 3.40 -1.74 39.95
CA PRO A 10 1.98 -1.94 39.58
C PRO A 10 1.48 -0.94 38.50
N GLY A 11 1.98 0.28 38.45
CA GLY A 11 1.64 1.26 37.42
C GLY A 11 2.07 0.85 36.01
N ARG A 12 3.24 0.17 35.88
CA ARG A 12 3.71 -0.33 34.57
C ARG A 12 2.89 -1.52 34.08
N ALA A 13 2.43 -2.38 34.98
CA ALA A 13 1.58 -3.52 34.64
C ALA A 13 0.21 -3.05 34.14
N VAL A 14 -0.41 -2.06 34.78
CA VAL A 14 -1.68 -1.46 34.37
C VAL A 14 -1.55 -0.77 33.01
N ALA A 15 -0.49 0.01 32.79
CA ALA A 15 -0.23 0.67 31.51
C ALA A 15 -0.08 -0.34 30.37
N ARG A 16 0.66 -1.42 30.60
CA ARG A 16 0.84 -2.51 29.62
C ARG A 16 -0.47 -3.25 29.31
N ALA A 17 -1.26 -3.56 30.35
CA ALA A 17 -2.56 -4.19 30.17
C ALA A 17 -3.51 -3.31 29.36
N ARG A 18 -3.54 -2.00 29.63
CA ARG A 18 -4.31 -1.03 28.84
C ARG A 18 -3.85 -0.96 27.39
N GLU A 19 -2.55 -0.97 27.14
CA GLU A 19 -1.99 -0.97 25.78
C GLU A 19 -2.38 -2.24 25.02
N VAL A 20 -2.30 -3.41 25.64
CA VAL A 20 -2.73 -4.69 25.06
C VAL A 20 -4.23 -4.68 24.73
N ALA A 21 -5.05 -4.16 25.64
CA ALA A 21 -6.49 -4.05 25.42
C ALA A 21 -6.84 -3.11 24.26
N VAL A 22 -6.19 -1.95 24.19
CA VAL A 22 -6.37 -0.98 23.08
C VAL A 22 -5.94 -1.58 21.75
N ARG A 23 -4.81 -2.26 21.70
CA ARG A 23 -4.35 -2.95 20.49
C ARG A 23 -5.28 -4.10 20.08
N GLY A 24 -5.77 -4.89 21.04
CA GLY A 24 -6.76 -5.95 20.77
C GLY A 24 -8.07 -5.40 20.21
N ALA A 25 -8.57 -4.30 20.77
CA ALA A 25 -9.76 -3.63 20.25
C ALA A 25 -9.53 -3.03 18.86
N ALA A 26 -8.34 -2.51 18.56
CA ALA A 26 -7.97 -2.04 17.23
C ALA A 26 -7.99 -3.19 16.21
N TRP A 27 -7.46 -4.35 16.57
CA TRP A 27 -7.52 -5.57 15.76
C TRP A 27 -8.96 -5.99 15.44
N GLY A 28 -9.80 -6.11 16.46
CA GLY A 28 -11.20 -6.52 16.29
C GLY A 28 -11.96 -5.58 15.35
N ARG A 29 -11.79 -4.26 15.51
CA ARG A 29 -12.42 -3.26 14.63
C ARG A 29 -11.91 -3.33 13.19
N ASP A 30 -10.62 -3.59 13.00
CA ASP A 30 -9.99 -3.69 11.70
C ASP A 30 -10.52 -4.90 10.90
N TYR A 31 -10.61 -6.07 11.57
CA TYR A 31 -11.21 -7.26 10.96
C TYR A 31 -12.72 -7.14 10.72
N ALA A 32 -13.46 -6.51 11.61
CA ALA A 32 -14.90 -6.23 11.39
C ALA A 32 -15.09 -5.32 10.18
N TRP A 33 -14.22 -4.31 10.02
CA TRP A 33 -14.26 -3.41 8.89
C TRP A 33 -14.01 -4.15 7.57
N ILE A 34 -12.91 -4.94 7.47
CA ILE A 34 -12.59 -5.65 6.21
C ILE A 34 -13.65 -6.70 5.86
N ALA A 35 -14.21 -7.41 6.83
CA ALA A 35 -15.30 -8.34 6.61
C ALA A 35 -16.55 -7.60 6.06
N GLY A 36 -16.91 -6.48 6.65
CA GLY A 36 -18.02 -5.63 6.17
C GLY A 36 -17.75 -5.05 4.78
N ALA A 37 -16.53 -4.60 4.50
CA ALA A 37 -16.14 -4.09 3.18
C ALA A 37 -16.24 -5.18 2.09
N GLN A 38 -15.76 -6.39 2.37
CA GLN A 38 -15.88 -7.51 1.44
C GLN A 38 -17.30 -7.99 1.26
N ALA A 39 -18.12 -8.00 2.32
CA ALA A 39 -19.54 -8.33 2.22
C ALA A 39 -20.28 -7.30 1.35
N ARG A 40 -20.06 -6.00 1.55
CA ARG A 40 -20.63 -4.95 0.70
C ARG A 40 -20.20 -5.10 -0.76
N ALA A 41 -18.93 -5.44 -1.01
CA ALA A 41 -18.41 -5.66 -2.35
C ALA A 41 -19.08 -6.86 -3.08
N LEU A 42 -19.50 -7.87 -2.33
CA LEU A 42 -20.23 -9.02 -2.88
C LEU A 42 -21.72 -8.71 -3.14
N LEU A 43 -22.36 -7.99 -2.22
CA LEU A 43 -23.80 -7.67 -2.30
C LEU A 43 -24.07 -6.50 -3.28
N HIS A 44 -23.17 -5.53 -3.33
CA HIS A 44 -23.31 -4.31 -4.13
C HIS A 44 -21.95 -4.00 -4.81
N PRO A 45 -21.54 -4.80 -5.82
CA PRO A 45 -20.26 -4.61 -6.49
C PRO A 45 -20.27 -3.26 -7.22
N PRO A 46 -19.35 -2.33 -6.88
CA PRO A 46 -19.25 -1.07 -7.59
C PRO A 46 -18.74 -1.31 -9.02
N ASP A 47 -19.28 -0.58 -10.00
CA ASP A 47 -18.82 -0.66 -11.37
C ASP A 47 -17.55 0.21 -11.56
N PRO A 48 -16.39 -0.39 -11.85
CA PRO A 48 -15.15 0.37 -12.04
C PRO A 48 -15.18 1.26 -13.29
N ARG A 49 -16.11 1.02 -14.23
CA ARG A 49 -16.23 1.84 -15.44
C ARG A 49 -16.71 3.27 -15.15
N THR A 50 -17.36 3.49 -14.02
CA THR A 50 -17.79 4.82 -13.58
C THR A 50 -16.63 5.71 -13.11
N LEU A 51 -15.44 5.14 -12.91
CA LEU A 51 -14.28 5.83 -12.35
C LEU A 51 -13.19 6.15 -13.38
N VAL A 52 -13.39 5.80 -14.66
CA VAL A 52 -12.33 5.89 -15.68
C VAL A 52 -12.24 7.24 -16.38
N THR A 53 -13.12 8.18 -16.05
CA THR A 53 -13.13 9.54 -16.60
C THR A 53 -12.28 10.48 -15.75
N GLY A 54 -11.75 11.52 -16.40
CA GLY A 54 -10.93 12.53 -15.73
C GLY A 54 -9.87 13.09 -16.67
N HIS A 55 -9.19 14.16 -16.24
CA HIS A 55 -8.22 14.90 -17.05
C HIS A 55 -6.84 15.00 -16.37
N ARG A 56 -6.71 14.47 -15.15
CA ARG A 56 -5.45 14.41 -14.41
C ARG A 56 -4.71 13.08 -14.66
N ALA A 57 -3.57 12.89 -14.03
CA ALA A 57 -2.80 11.67 -14.13
C ALA A 57 -3.64 10.42 -13.80
N PRO A 58 -3.59 9.37 -14.65
CA PRO A 58 -4.35 8.15 -14.37
C PRO A 58 -3.80 7.43 -13.15
N VAL A 59 -4.72 6.85 -12.36
CA VAL A 59 -4.41 6.06 -11.17
C VAL A 59 -4.74 4.59 -11.43
N VAL A 60 -3.88 3.67 -10.96
CA VAL A 60 -4.15 2.24 -11.01
C VAL A 60 -4.13 1.65 -9.60
N LEU A 61 -5.25 1.05 -9.17
CA LEU A 61 -5.41 0.49 -7.84
C LEU A 61 -4.85 -0.93 -7.73
N LEU A 62 -4.07 -1.16 -6.68
CA LEU A 62 -3.44 -2.45 -6.35
C LEU A 62 -3.83 -2.90 -4.94
N PRO A 63 -4.86 -3.73 -4.79
CA PRO A 63 -5.34 -4.20 -3.49
C PRO A 63 -4.34 -5.14 -2.79
N GLY A 64 -4.52 -5.35 -1.50
CA GLY A 64 -3.75 -6.27 -0.68
C GLY A 64 -4.03 -7.74 -0.99
N ILE A 65 -3.38 -8.63 -0.22
CA ILE A 65 -3.62 -10.07 -0.34
C ILE A 65 -5.03 -10.44 0.15
N TYR A 66 -5.72 -11.31 -0.59
CA TYR A 66 -7.13 -11.70 -0.37
C TYR A 66 -8.14 -10.56 -0.42
N GLU A 67 -7.73 -9.37 -0.86
CA GLU A 67 -8.61 -8.26 -1.14
C GLU A 67 -9.02 -8.25 -2.61
N THR A 68 -10.21 -7.70 -2.85
CA THR A 68 -10.65 -7.27 -4.17
C THR A 68 -10.64 -5.75 -4.23
N TRP A 69 -10.59 -5.16 -5.43
CA TRP A 69 -10.47 -3.70 -5.58
C TRP A 69 -11.55 -2.89 -4.84
N PRO A 70 -12.81 -3.36 -4.66
CA PRO A 70 -13.83 -2.60 -3.93
C PRO A 70 -13.50 -2.31 -2.46
N VAL A 71 -12.53 -3.01 -1.87
CA VAL A 71 -11.99 -2.67 -0.54
C VAL A 71 -11.38 -1.26 -0.53
N MET A 72 -10.93 -0.78 -1.69
CA MET A 72 -10.38 0.56 -1.89
C MET A 72 -11.40 1.53 -2.52
N ALA A 73 -12.70 1.20 -2.56
CA ALA A 73 -13.69 1.96 -3.34
C ALA A 73 -13.91 3.40 -2.85
N THR A 74 -13.81 3.66 -1.55
CA THR A 74 -13.91 5.01 -0.97
C THR A 74 -12.74 5.89 -1.39
N LEU A 75 -11.53 5.36 -1.30
CA LEU A 75 -10.32 6.02 -1.79
C LEU A 75 -10.37 6.22 -3.30
N ALA A 76 -10.85 5.21 -4.05
CA ALA A 76 -11.03 5.32 -5.50
C ALA A 76 -11.97 6.48 -5.90
N ARG A 77 -13.10 6.61 -5.20
CA ARG A 77 -14.02 7.74 -5.42
C ARG A 77 -13.37 9.07 -5.08
N SER A 78 -12.67 9.19 -3.97
CA SER A 78 -11.97 10.44 -3.61
C SER A 78 -10.97 10.88 -4.69
N LEU A 79 -10.23 9.93 -5.28
CA LEU A 79 -9.30 10.20 -6.38
C LEU A 79 -10.05 10.60 -7.67
N HIS A 80 -11.14 9.91 -7.99
CA HIS A 80 -11.95 10.20 -9.16
C HIS A 80 -12.62 11.57 -9.06
N ASP A 81 -13.20 11.89 -7.91
CA ASP A 81 -13.86 13.18 -7.64
C ASP A 81 -12.87 14.35 -7.73
N ALA A 82 -11.58 14.09 -7.47
CA ALA A 82 -10.50 15.03 -7.69
C ALA A 82 -10.05 15.14 -9.16
N GLY A 83 -10.66 14.39 -10.10
CA GLY A 83 -10.42 14.44 -11.53
C GLY A 83 -9.40 13.44 -12.07
N HIS A 84 -8.97 12.46 -11.28
CA HIS A 84 -8.11 11.38 -11.74
C HIS A 84 -8.93 10.23 -12.34
N PRO A 85 -8.64 9.78 -13.59
CA PRO A 85 -9.18 8.51 -14.07
C PRO A 85 -8.62 7.36 -13.22
N VAL A 86 -9.51 6.56 -12.62
CA VAL A 86 -9.11 5.45 -11.73
C VAL A 86 -9.38 4.11 -12.41
N HIS A 87 -8.34 3.33 -12.55
CA HIS A 87 -8.37 2.03 -13.21
C HIS A 87 -8.11 0.91 -12.21
N VAL A 88 -8.73 -0.23 -12.45
CA VAL A 88 -8.51 -1.45 -11.68
C VAL A 88 -7.84 -2.52 -12.52
N VAL A 89 -7.28 -3.54 -11.87
CA VAL A 89 -6.65 -4.70 -12.51
C VAL A 89 -7.49 -5.96 -12.20
N PRO A 90 -8.57 -6.24 -12.97
CA PRO A 90 -9.48 -7.34 -12.67
C PRO A 90 -8.78 -8.71 -12.59
N ALA A 91 -7.72 -8.90 -13.37
CA ALA A 91 -6.94 -10.13 -13.40
C ALA A 91 -6.21 -10.46 -12.08
N LEU A 92 -6.04 -9.49 -11.16
CA LEU A 92 -5.52 -9.76 -9.82
C LEU A 92 -6.50 -10.60 -9.00
N GLY A 93 -7.81 -10.45 -9.22
CA GLY A 93 -8.85 -11.10 -8.44
C GLY A 93 -8.66 -10.82 -6.95
N ARG A 94 -8.47 -11.87 -6.13
CA ARG A 94 -8.17 -11.75 -4.68
C ARG A 94 -6.67 -11.60 -4.38
N ASN A 95 -5.86 -11.31 -5.34
CA ASN A 95 -4.43 -11.00 -5.25
C ASN A 95 -3.59 -12.01 -4.42
N HIS A 96 -3.86 -13.32 -4.58
CA HIS A 96 -3.15 -14.39 -3.87
C HIS A 96 -1.94 -14.98 -4.63
N ARG A 97 -1.73 -14.59 -5.89
CA ARG A 97 -0.62 -15.07 -6.73
C ARG A 97 0.75 -14.58 -6.21
N PRO A 98 1.88 -15.20 -6.59
CA PRO A 98 3.22 -14.68 -6.35
C PRO A 98 3.39 -13.23 -6.83
N LEU A 99 4.33 -12.49 -6.22
CA LEU A 99 4.54 -11.06 -6.49
C LEU A 99 4.85 -10.79 -7.97
N ASP A 100 5.78 -11.56 -8.55
CA ASP A 100 6.20 -11.45 -9.95
C ASP A 100 5.04 -11.74 -10.93
N ALA A 101 4.24 -12.76 -10.66
CA ALA A 101 3.06 -13.08 -11.46
C ALA A 101 2.01 -11.96 -11.40
N SER A 102 1.79 -11.38 -10.22
CA SER A 102 0.89 -10.24 -10.05
C SER A 102 1.42 -8.98 -10.73
N ALA A 103 2.74 -8.71 -10.66
CA ALA A 103 3.37 -7.57 -11.34
C ALA A 103 3.20 -7.67 -12.87
N ARG A 104 3.35 -8.87 -13.46
CA ARG A 104 3.08 -9.09 -14.89
C ARG A 104 1.61 -8.82 -15.26
N LEU A 105 0.65 -9.12 -14.38
CA LEU A 105 -0.76 -8.77 -14.61
C LEU A 105 -0.98 -7.25 -14.64
N VAL A 106 -0.35 -6.53 -13.73
CA VAL A 106 -0.40 -5.07 -13.67
C VAL A 106 0.23 -4.46 -14.93
N ALA A 107 1.44 -4.89 -15.29
CA ALA A 107 2.13 -4.41 -16.50
C ALA A 107 1.30 -4.64 -17.77
N ARG A 108 0.69 -5.82 -17.92
CA ARG A 108 -0.23 -6.09 -19.03
C ARG A 108 -1.45 -5.18 -19.02
N ARG A 109 -2.00 -4.88 -17.85
CA ARG A 109 -3.15 -3.96 -17.75
C ARG A 109 -2.78 -2.54 -18.15
N LEU A 110 -1.64 -2.02 -17.69
CA LEU A 110 -1.10 -0.73 -18.10
C LEU A 110 -0.93 -0.66 -19.63
N ALA A 111 -0.38 -1.72 -20.22
CA ALA A 111 -0.20 -1.83 -21.66
C ALA A 111 -1.53 -1.91 -22.42
N SER A 112 -2.49 -2.72 -21.96
CA SER A 112 -3.78 -2.91 -22.63
C SER A 112 -4.67 -1.68 -22.64
N LEU A 113 -4.46 -0.77 -21.68
CA LEU A 113 -5.16 0.52 -21.60
C LEU A 113 -4.34 1.66 -22.23
N ASP A 114 -3.17 1.35 -22.76
CA ASP A 114 -2.18 2.33 -23.26
C ASP A 114 -1.91 3.48 -22.28
N LEU A 115 -1.89 3.18 -20.98
CA LEU A 115 -1.65 4.18 -19.96
C LEU A 115 -0.19 4.62 -19.98
N THR A 116 0.00 5.95 -19.89
CA THR A 116 1.29 6.61 -19.68
C THR A 116 1.16 7.56 -18.51
N GLY A 117 2.23 7.71 -17.72
CA GLY A 117 2.21 8.62 -16.57
C GLY A 117 1.31 8.16 -15.41
N ALA A 118 0.96 6.88 -15.35
CA ALA A 118 0.06 6.37 -14.32
C ALA A 118 0.74 6.35 -12.94
N VAL A 119 -0.01 6.73 -11.89
CA VAL A 119 0.41 6.54 -10.51
C VAL A 119 -0.25 5.29 -9.95
N LEU A 120 0.56 4.40 -9.39
CA LEU A 120 0.07 3.19 -8.72
C LEU A 120 -0.35 3.55 -7.29
N VAL A 121 -1.59 3.29 -6.92
CA VAL A 121 -2.07 3.44 -5.54
C VAL A 121 -2.36 2.07 -4.97
N ALA A 122 -1.64 1.70 -3.93
CA ALA A 122 -1.54 0.33 -3.46
C ALA A 122 -1.82 0.20 -1.97
N HIS A 123 -2.43 -0.92 -1.59
CA HIS A 123 -2.57 -1.33 -0.20
C HIS A 123 -1.77 -2.60 0.09
N SER A 124 -1.07 -2.63 1.22
CA SER A 124 -0.44 -3.86 1.75
C SER A 124 0.45 -4.54 0.70
N LYS A 125 0.19 -5.80 0.36
CA LYS A 125 0.90 -6.56 -0.70
C LYS A 125 0.93 -5.83 -2.04
N GLY A 126 -0.11 -5.06 -2.35
CA GLY A 126 -0.18 -4.26 -3.58
C GLY A 126 1.02 -3.34 -3.76
N GLY A 127 1.56 -2.78 -2.66
CA GLY A 127 2.74 -1.93 -2.71
C GLY A 127 4.03 -2.67 -3.11
N LEU A 128 4.19 -3.92 -2.69
CA LEU A 128 5.30 -4.77 -3.15
C LEU A 128 5.20 -5.04 -4.66
N ILE A 129 3.98 -5.29 -5.15
CA ILE A 129 3.71 -5.47 -6.58
C ILE A 129 4.00 -4.17 -7.34
N GLY A 130 3.52 -3.03 -6.83
CA GLY A 130 3.78 -1.71 -7.42
C GLY A 130 5.27 -1.39 -7.52
N LYS A 131 6.04 -1.72 -6.49
CA LYS A 131 7.49 -1.55 -6.49
C LYS A 131 8.18 -2.41 -7.56
N LEU A 132 7.74 -3.66 -7.76
CA LEU A 132 8.22 -4.50 -8.85
C LEU A 132 7.90 -3.92 -10.23
N VAL A 133 6.70 -3.38 -10.40
CA VAL A 133 6.29 -2.73 -11.67
C VAL A 133 7.15 -1.51 -11.97
N LEU A 134 7.44 -0.68 -10.97
CA LEU A 134 8.30 0.50 -11.12
C LEU A 134 9.76 0.15 -11.45
N GLY A 135 10.26 -0.99 -10.93
CA GLY A 135 11.63 -1.45 -11.14
C GLY A 135 11.81 -2.30 -12.40
N ALA A 136 10.71 -2.64 -13.11
CA ALA A 136 10.79 -3.46 -14.31
C ALA A 136 11.46 -2.70 -15.47
N PRO A 137 12.38 -3.36 -16.24
CA PRO A 137 13.13 -2.72 -17.32
C PRO A 137 12.29 -2.40 -18.57
N ASP A 138 11.02 -2.75 -18.63
CA ASP A 138 10.13 -2.58 -19.80
C ASP A 138 9.58 -1.15 -20.00
N GLY A 139 10.31 -0.15 -19.51
CA GLY A 139 10.20 1.24 -19.92
C GLY A 139 11.58 1.75 -20.31
N PRO A 140 11.73 2.62 -21.31
CA PRO A 140 13.02 3.27 -21.52
C PRO A 140 13.49 3.87 -20.20
N PRO A 141 14.79 3.80 -19.87
CA PRO A 141 15.30 4.39 -18.64
C PRO A 141 14.91 5.87 -18.68
N ALA A 142 13.97 6.25 -17.81
CA ALA A 142 13.62 7.64 -17.66
C ALA A 142 14.89 8.36 -17.24
N ALA A 143 15.44 9.18 -18.12
CA ALA A 143 16.47 10.13 -17.71
C ALA A 143 15.92 10.90 -16.51
N VAL A 144 16.78 11.21 -15.55
CA VAL A 144 16.39 12.00 -14.38
C VAL A 144 15.62 13.24 -14.86
N GLY A 145 14.31 13.33 -14.53
CA GLY A 145 13.44 14.41 -14.99
C GLY A 145 12.47 14.09 -16.15
N THR A 146 12.55 12.92 -16.81
CA THR A 146 11.60 12.54 -17.86
C THR A 146 10.64 11.45 -17.38
N ARG A 147 9.35 11.78 -17.29
CA ARG A 147 8.26 10.86 -16.89
C ARG A 147 7.71 10.10 -18.11
N THR A 148 8.52 9.27 -18.75
CA THR A 148 8.13 8.58 -20.00
C THR A 148 7.68 7.13 -19.80
N GLY A 149 7.66 6.63 -18.54
CA GLY A 149 7.22 5.27 -18.24
C GLY A 149 5.70 5.13 -18.14
N ARG A 150 5.17 3.90 -18.32
CA ARG A 150 3.74 3.61 -18.10
C ARG A 150 3.31 3.91 -16.66
N ALA A 151 4.14 3.58 -15.67
CA ALA A 151 3.97 3.95 -14.28
C ALA A 151 5.09 4.91 -13.84
N VAL A 152 4.73 6.07 -13.29
CA VAL A 152 5.67 7.12 -12.89
C VAL A 152 5.95 7.13 -11.39
N GLY A 153 5.05 6.58 -10.56
CA GLY A 153 5.21 6.56 -9.12
C GLY A 153 4.29 5.56 -8.43
N LEU A 154 4.51 5.38 -7.13
CA LEU A 154 3.77 4.49 -6.26
C LEU A 154 3.41 5.22 -4.97
N VAL A 155 2.12 5.22 -4.61
CA VAL A 155 1.63 5.55 -3.28
C VAL A 155 1.22 4.25 -2.59
N ALA A 156 1.92 3.88 -1.55
CA ALA A 156 1.76 2.59 -0.86
C ALA A 156 1.23 2.79 0.55
N VAL A 157 0.02 2.28 0.82
CA VAL A 157 -0.62 2.35 2.14
C VAL A 157 -0.36 1.05 2.89
N ASN A 158 0.20 1.14 4.10
CA ASN A 158 0.47 0.01 5.00
C ASN A 158 1.20 -1.17 4.32
N THR A 159 2.17 -0.88 3.47
CA THR A 159 2.91 -1.91 2.72
C THR A 159 4.07 -2.48 3.53
N PRO A 160 4.19 -3.80 3.68
CA PRO A 160 5.30 -4.45 4.37
C PRO A 160 6.56 -4.51 3.48
N PHE A 161 7.25 -3.39 3.25
CA PHE A 161 8.42 -3.34 2.38
C PHE A 161 9.58 -4.25 2.83
N ALA A 162 9.72 -4.45 4.14
CA ALA A 162 10.67 -5.41 4.73
C ALA A 162 10.07 -6.81 4.95
N GLY A 163 8.84 -7.04 4.48
CA GLY A 163 8.04 -8.20 4.81
C GLY A 163 7.29 -8.07 6.14
N SER A 164 6.50 -9.07 6.50
CA SER A 164 5.80 -9.15 7.79
C SER A 164 6.32 -10.31 8.62
N ALA A 165 6.77 -10.02 9.84
CA ALA A 165 7.24 -11.05 10.78
C ALA A 165 6.16 -12.10 11.10
N TYR A 166 4.89 -11.71 11.05
CA TYR A 166 3.77 -12.62 11.29
C TYR A 166 3.49 -13.56 10.12
N ALA A 167 3.90 -13.22 8.89
CA ALA A 167 3.63 -14.00 7.68
C ALA A 167 4.11 -15.46 7.81
N ARG A 168 5.22 -15.71 8.52
CA ARG A 168 5.80 -17.05 8.72
C ARG A 168 4.89 -18.01 9.48
N TRP A 169 4.00 -17.49 10.32
CA TRP A 169 3.13 -18.31 11.19
C TRP A 169 1.81 -18.69 10.51
N PHE A 170 1.49 -18.10 9.37
CA PHE A 170 0.27 -18.43 8.66
C PHE A 170 0.40 -19.76 7.90
N PRO A 171 -0.64 -20.63 7.97
CA PRO A 171 -0.63 -21.91 7.25
C PRO A 171 -0.72 -21.73 5.73
N VAL A 172 -1.13 -20.54 5.28
CA VAL A 172 -1.38 -20.25 3.87
C VAL A 172 -0.10 -19.80 3.16
N ARG A 173 0.29 -20.55 2.11
CA ARG A 173 1.54 -20.31 1.35
C ARG A 173 1.66 -18.88 0.81
N ALA A 174 0.55 -18.33 0.29
CA ALA A 174 0.53 -16.99 -0.29
C ALA A 174 0.83 -15.88 0.76
N VAL A 175 0.44 -16.08 2.02
CA VAL A 175 0.77 -15.17 3.12
C VAL A 175 2.23 -15.36 3.56
N ARG A 176 2.71 -16.63 3.66
CA ARG A 176 4.11 -16.92 4.00
C ARG A 176 5.11 -16.31 3.03
N ALA A 177 4.73 -16.14 1.76
CA ALA A 177 5.53 -15.46 0.74
C ALA A 177 5.72 -13.95 1.01
N LEU A 178 5.06 -13.38 2.03
CA LEU A 178 5.31 -12.01 2.52
C LEU A 178 6.26 -11.98 3.72
N SER A 179 6.90 -13.10 4.07
CA SER A 179 7.88 -13.19 5.14
C SER A 179 9.14 -12.38 4.81
N PRO A 180 9.80 -11.75 5.82
CA PRO A 180 11.08 -11.09 5.65
C PRO A 180 12.22 -12.00 5.11
N ARG A 181 12.00 -13.33 5.14
CA ARG A 181 12.96 -14.33 4.64
C ARG A 181 12.65 -14.81 3.21
N ASP A 182 11.55 -14.35 2.64
CA ASP A 182 11.19 -14.71 1.27
C ASP A 182 12.16 -14.10 0.26
N ARG A 183 12.57 -14.87 -0.74
CA ARG A 183 13.59 -14.44 -1.72
C ARG A 183 13.12 -13.24 -2.54
N GLN A 184 11.85 -13.18 -2.90
CA GLN A 184 11.32 -12.06 -3.68
C GLN A 184 11.24 -10.79 -2.82
N VAL A 185 10.84 -10.89 -1.55
CA VAL A 185 10.82 -9.76 -0.61
C VAL A 185 12.23 -9.23 -0.36
N LEU A 186 13.21 -10.13 -0.15
CA LEU A 186 14.61 -9.76 0.05
C LEU A 186 15.22 -9.10 -1.21
N ALA A 187 14.94 -9.63 -2.39
CA ALA A 187 15.41 -9.04 -3.64
C ALA A 187 14.81 -7.64 -3.83
N LEU A 188 13.50 -7.51 -3.58
CA LEU A 188 12.80 -6.24 -3.69
C LEU A 188 13.27 -5.20 -2.67
N ALA A 189 13.66 -5.62 -1.46
CA ALA A 189 14.23 -4.72 -0.45
C ALA A 189 15.56 -4.09 -0.90
N ARG A 190 16.32 -4.78 -1.75
CA ARG A 190 17.61 -4.30 -2.30
C ARG A 190 17.45 -3.37 -3.50
N GLU A 191 16.29 -3.38 -4.14
CA GLU A 191 15.98 -2.50 -5.28
C GLU A 191 15.67 -1.09 -4.76
N VAL A 192 16.68 -0.21 -4.74
CA VAL A 192 16.57 1.14 -4.16
C VAL A 192 16.34 2.23 -5.20
N ALA A 193 16.61 1.95 -6.48
CA ALA A 193 16.55 2.94 -7.56
C ALA A 193 15.16 3.59 -7.72
N VAL A 194 14.10 2.89 -7.33
CA VAL A 194 12.71 3.37 -7.44
C VAL A 194 12.23 4.13 -6.21
N HIS A 195 12.96 4.14 -5.10
CA HIS A 195 12.48 4.65 -3.81
C HIS A 195 12.10 6.14 -3.88
N ALA A 196 12.83 6.96 -4.62
CA ALA A 196 12.52 8.39 -4.81
C ALA A 196 11.15 8.63 -5.49
N ARG A 197 10.56 7.59 -6.11
CA ARG A 197 9.24 7.64 -6.74
C ARG A 197 8.16 6.93 -5.91
N VAL A 198 8.43 6.69 -4.62
CA VAL A 198 7.52 5.99 -3.71
C VAL A 198 7.13 6.92 -2.56
N TRP A 199 5.82 6.98 -2.29
CA TRP A 199 5.25 7.49 -1.05
C TRP A 199 4.79 6.31 -0.20
N SER A 200 5.31 6.19 1.01
CA SER A 200 4.88 5.20 2.00
C SER A 200 4.01 5.88 3.05
N VAL A 201 2.71 5.67 2.95
CA VAL A 201 1.70 6.19 3.89
C VAL A 201 1.35 5.08 4.86
N HIS A 202 1.53 5.30 6.17
CA HIS A 202 1.33 4.20 7.11
C HIS A 202 0.75 4.64 8.45
N ALA A 203 0.04 3.71 9.07
CA ALA A 203 -0.52 3.88 10.40
C ALA A 203 0.56 3.93 11.48
N ARG A 204 0.28 4.61 12.59
CA ARG A 204 1.11 4.58 13.80
C ARG A 204 1.25 3.17 14.35
N PHE A 205 0.16 2.39 14.31
CA PHE A 205 0.12 0.99 14.70
C PHE A 205 -0.61 0.17 13.63
N ASP A 206 0.13 -0.75 13.01
CA ASP A 206 -0.40 -1.70 12.06
C ASP A 206 -0.19 -3.13 12.61
N PRO A 207 -1.28 -3.85 12.94
CA PRO A 207 -1.18 -5.19 13.52
C PRO A 207 -0.62 -6.25 12.56
N HIS A 208 -0.65 -6.00 11.24
CA HIS A 208 -0.14 -6.93 10.22
C HIS A 208 1.30 -6.61 9.79
N VAL A 209 1.74 -5.37 10.01
CA VAL A 209 3.09 -4.90 9.69
C VAL A 209 3.75 -4.33 10.94
N PRO A 210 4.07 -5.18 11.94
CA PRO A 210 4.58 -4.72 13.23
C PRO A 210 5.92 -3.98 13.12
N ASP A 211 6.72 -4.33 12.11
CA ASP A 211 8.01 -3.70 11.82
C ASP A 211 7.85 -2.36 11.06
N GLY A 212 6.61 -1.99 10.74
CA GLY A 212 6.25 -0.77 10.03
C GLY A 212 6.46 -0.84 8.51
N SER A 213 6.03 0.24 7.85
CA SER A 213 6.08 0.36 6.38
C SER A 213 7.12 1.39 5.93
N TRP A 214 8.07 1.75 6.79
CA TRP A 214 9.14 2.69 6.46
C TRP A 214 9.98 2.20 5.28
N LEU A 215 10.25 3.08 4.32
CA LEU A 215 11.10 2.79 3.16
C LEU A 215 12.16 3.88 3.01
N ALA A 216 13.43 3.55 3.26
CA ALA A 216 14.54 4.50 3.13
C ALA A 216 14.61 5.05 1.69
N GLY A 217 14.77 6.36 1.53
CA GLY A 217 14.82 7.03 0.22
C GLY A 217 13.44 7.28 -0.42
N ALA A 218 12.35 6.91 0.25
CA ALA A 218 10.98 7.26 -0.13
C ALA A 218 10.46 8.43 0.72
N VAL A 219 9.38 9.06 0.29
CA VAL A 219 8.61 9.96 1.14
C VAL A 219 7.78 9.12 2.10
N ASN A 220 8.03 9.25 3.41
CA ASN A 220 7.35 8.46 4.44
C ASN A 220 6.41 9.33 5.25
N VAL A 221 5.12 9.01 5.25
CA VAL A 221 4.08 9.73 5.98
C VAL A 221 3.44 8.80 7.01
N ARG A 222 3.73 9.03 8.29
CA ARG A 222 3.14 8.30 9.40
C ARG A 222 1.94 9.05 9.95
N LEU A 223 0.76 8.44 9.87
CA LEU A 223 -0.47 9.01 10.39
C LEU A 223 -0.81 8.49 11.80
N PRO A 224 -1.44 9.31 12.66
CA PRO A 224 -1.86 8.91 14.01
C PRO A 224 -3.11 8.01 13.97
N LEU A 225 -3.01 6.92 13.21
CA LEU A 225 -4.05 5.91 12.96
C LEU A 225 -3.60 4.56 13.47
N ASP A 226 -4.56 3.70 13.78
CA ASP A 226 -4.32 2.31 14.17
C ASP A 226 -5.18 1.40 13.28
N GLY A 227 -4.59 0.33 12.76
CA GLY A 227 -5.23 -0.66 11.89
C GLY A 227 -4.49 -0.84 10.57
N HIS A 228 -4.79 -1.96 9.90
CA HIS A 228 -4.22 -2.31 8.60
C HIS A 228 -5.17 -1.98 7.45
N PHE A 229 -6.44 -2.38 7.58
CA PHE A 229 -7.44 -2.29 6.52
C PHE A 229 -8.30 -1.01 6.60
N ARG A 230 -8.83 -0.69 7.78
CA ARG A 230 -9.79 0.40 7.95
C ARG A 230 -9.24 1.79 7.66
N VAL A 231 -7.92 1.92 7.65
CA VAL A 231 -7.23 3.17 7.27
C VAL A 231 -7.56 3.59 5.82
N LEU A 232 -7.98 2.65 4.98
CA LEU A 232 -8.40 2.92 3.60
C LEU A 232 -9.66 3.79 3.48
N ASP A 233 -10.47 3.89 4.55
CA ASP A 233 -11.64 4.77 4.61
C ASP A 233 -11.37 6.09 5.36
N ASP A 234 -10.16 6.28 5.89
CA ASP A 234 -9.85 7.48 6.68
C ASP A 234 -9.57 8.69 5.77
N PRO A 235 -10.27 9.82 5.93
CA PRO A 235 -10.09 10.99 5.08
C PRO A 235 -8.67 11.59 5.14
N ARG A 236 -7.92 11.38 6.22
CA ARG A 236 -6.52 11.82 6.33
C ARG A 236 -5.62 11.00 5.41
N VAL A 237 -5.90 9.69 5.25
CA VAL A 237 -5.20 8.85 4.27
C VAL A 237 -5.56 9.30 2.87
N HIS A 238 -6.85 9.58 2.59
CA HIS A 238 -7.28 10.07 1.28
C HIS A 238 -6.59 11.37 0.90
N ALA A 239 -6.50 12.33 1.83
CA ALA A 239 -5.84 13.62 1.59
C ALA A 239 -4.35 13.44 1.25
N VAL A 240 -3.63 12.62 2.02
CA VAL A 240 -2.19 12.35 1.78
C VAL A 240 -1.99 11.58 0.47
N VAL A 241 -2.86 10.59 0.18
CA VAL A 241 -2.77 9.83 -1.08
C VAL A 241 -3.04 10.73 -2.29
N LEU A 242 -4.01 11.64 -2.19
CA LEU A 242 -4.31 12.60 -3.25
C LEU A 242 -3.12 13.53 -3.50
N ASP A 243 -2.57 14.15 -2.46
CA ASP A 243 -1.37 15.00 -2.56
C ASP A 243 -0.20 14.24 -3.21
N ALA A 244 0.07 13.00 -2.76
CA ALA A 244 1.11 12.17 -3.32
C ALA A 244 0.87 11.83 -4.81
N VAL A 245 -0.37 11.56 -5.19
CA VAL A 245 -0.74 11.30 -6.60
C VAL A 245 -0.53 12.54 -7.46
N GLU A 246 -0.90 13.72 -6.97
CA GLU A 246 -0.68 14.99 -7.68
C GLU A 246 0.80 15.29 -7.86
N GLN A 247 1.62 15.09 -6.82
CA GLN A 247 3.07 15.31 -6.91
C GLN A 247 3.77 14.31 -7.84
N LEU A 248 3.37 13.05 -7.80
CA LEU A 248 3.93 12.02 -8.67
C LEU A 248 3.43 12.11 -10.12
N GLY A 249 2.18 12.48 -10.33
CA GLY A 249 1.50 12.52 -11.63
C GLY A 249 1.53 13.88 -12.33
N GLY A 250 1.82 14.98 -11.65
CA GLY A 250 1.88 16.33 -12.22
C GLY A 250 2.93 16.47 -13.33
N PRO A 251 2.87 17.51 -14.17
CA PRO A 251 3.97 17.82 -15.08
C PRO A 251 5.28 17.88 -14.27
N ALA A 252 6.40 17.53 -14.90
CA ALA A 252 7.71 17.61 -14.26
C ALA A 252 7.97 19.08 -13.87
N GLY A 253 7.48 19.48 -12.72
CA GLY A 253 7.65 20.79 -12.12
C GLY A 253 8.83 20.74 -11.18
N ASP A 254 9.45 21.88 -10.94
CA ASP A 254 10.66 22.11 -10.17
C ASP A 254 10.80 21.25 -8.91
N PRO A 255 12.05 20.89 -8.53
CA PRO A 255 12.30 20.17 -7.29
C PRO A 255 11.64 20.91 -6.12
N ALA A 256 10.95 20.15 -5.27
CA ALA A 256 10.31 20.69 -4.07
C ALA A 256 11.31 21.55 -3.29
N PRO A 257 10.92 22.73 -2.78
CA PRO A 257 11.81 23.52 -1.95
C PRO A 257 12.20 22.71 -0.71
N ASP A 258 13.51 22.65 -0.44
CA ASP A 258 14.08 22.09 0.79
C ASP A 258 13.32 22.61 2.02
N ARG A 259 12.72 21.71 2.79
CA ARG A 259 12.16 22.00 4.11
C ARG A 259 12.85 21.16 5.16
#